data_40c6d900599383c718c1272f02bba263
#
_entry.id   40c6d900599383c718c1272f02bba263
#
_cell.length_a   1.000
_cell.length_b   1.000
_cell.length_c   1.000
_cell.angle_alpha   90.00
_cell.angle_beta   90.00
_cell.angle_gamma   90.00
#
_symmetry.space_group_name_H-M   'P 1'
#
loop_
_entity.id
_entity.type
_entity.pdbx_description
1 polymer ?
#
loop_
_entity_poly.entity_id
_entity_poly.type
_entity_poly.pdbx_seq_one_letter_code
_entity_poly.pdbx_strand_id
1 'polypeptide(L)'
;MDTADEQILKTIKHDVNAGAKMLLNKYQAPIYWYIRRLVVTHDDANDAVQETFIRAFRSISQFGQNGTLKAWLYRIATNEALRLLSKRSPTTISLDTEDLSAVQAEPEADPYINFDDTEAIALQRAIRSLPAKQQITFTLRYYDCMSYKEIGQTTNSSEATAKVNYHLAKNKIAQYLTQNI
;
A
#
# COMPACT_ATOMS: atom_id res chain seq x y z
N MET A 1 -17.38 -11.11 0.12
CA MET A 1 -16.48 -10.70 1.22
C MET A 1 -15.80 -11.97 1.69
N ASP A 2 -14.54 -11.89 2.12
CA ASP A 2 -13.85 -13.05 2.71
C ASP A 2 -14.54 -13.44 4.01
N THR A 3 -14.79 -14.72 4.24
CA THR A 3 -15.45 -15.26 5.44
C THR A 3 -14.76 -14.83 6.73
N ALA A 4 -13.42 -14.70 6.70
CA ALA A 4 -12.65 -14.22 7.83
C ALA A 4 -12.91 -12.73 8.13
N ASP A 5 -13.11 -11.89 7.10
CA ASP A 5 -13.44 -10.48 7.27
C ASP A 5 -14.85 -10.29 7.86
N GLU A 6 -15.79 -11.11 7.43
CA GLU A 6 -17.14 -11.11 8.01
C GLU A 6 -17.12 -11.49 9.49
N GLN A 7 -16.30 -12.48 9.85
CA GLN A 7 -16.13 -12.89 11.24
C GLN A 7 -15.48 -11.78 12.08
N ILE A 8 -14.45 -11.08 11.56
CA ILE A 8 -13.84 -9.92 12.23
C ILE A 8 -14.90 -8.85 12.49
N LEU A 9 -15.67 -8.46 11.48
CA LEU A 9 -16.71 -7.43 11.61
C LEU A 9 -17.83 -7.81 12.59
N LYS A 10 -18.22 -9.08 12.60
CA LYS A 10 -19.19 -9.59 13.60
C LYS A 10 -18.62 -9.52 15.00
N THR A 11 -17.37 -9.98 15.19
CA THR A 11 -16.73 -9.98 16.51
C THR A 11 -16.57 -8.57 17.05
N ILE A 12 -16.16 -7.60 16.22
CA ILE A 12 -16.02 -6.19 16.64
C ILE A 12 -17.32 -5.61 17.20
N LYS A 13 -18.49 -6.02 16.67
CA LYS A 13 -19.80 -5.55 17.16
C LYS A 13 -20.14 -6.05 18.56
N HIS A 14 -19.61 -7.19 18.97
CA HIS A 14 -19.90 -7.83 20.25
C HIS A 14 -18.77 -7.65 21.27
N ASP A 15 -17.53 -7.74 20.81
CA ASP A 15 -16.31 -7.58 21.59
C ASP A 15 -15.27 -6.87 20.73
N VAL A 16 -15.10 -5.58 20.99
CA VAL A 16 -14.18 -4.71 20.25
C VAL A 16 -12.73 -5.20 20.41
N ASN A 17 -12.35 -5.65 21.59
CA ASN A 17 -10.96 -6.09 21.84
C ASN A 17 -10.64 -7.40 21.13
N ALA A 18 -11.54 -8.37 21.17
CA ALA A 18 -11.38 -9.63 20.46
C ALA A 18 -11.34 -9.39 18.95
N GLY A 19 -12.25 -8.59 18.40
CA GLY A 19 -12.27 -8.26 16.99
C GLY A 19 -11.06 -7.45 16.53
N ALA A 20 -10.57 -6.52 17.36
CA ALA A 20 -9.33 -5.77 17.09
C ALA A 20 -8.11 -6.71 17.02
N LYS A 21 -8.01 -7.67 17.92
CA LYS A 21 -6.96 -8.68 17.91
C LYS A 21 -7.00 -9.53 16.63
N MET A 22 -8.20 -9.93 16.19
CA MET A 22 -8.36 -10.67 14.94
C MET A 22 -7.93 -9.84 13.72
N LEU A 23 -8.30 -8.55 13.68
CA LEU A 23 -7.92 -7.63 12.61
C LEU A 23 -6.39 -7.47 12.56
N LEU A 24 -5.74 -7.22 13.69
CA LEU A 24 -4.29 -7.13 13.80
C LEU A 24 -3.61 -8.41 13.34
N ASN A 25 -4.02 -9.56 13.86
CA ASN A 25 -3.42 -10.85 13.50
C ASN A 25 -3.48 -11.13 11.99
N LYS A 26 -4.58 -10.73 11.33
CA LYS A 26 -4.75 -10.94 9.89
C LYS A 26 -3.98 -9.92 9.03
N TYR A 27 -3.98 -8.65 9.43
CA TYR A 27 -3.60 -7.57 8.53
C TYR A 27 -2.30 -6.84 8.91
N GLN A 28 -1.76 -7.00 10.12
CA GLN A 28 -0.58 -6.24 10.55
C GLN A 28 0.62 -6.50 9.63
N ALA A 29 0.98 -7.75 9.38
CA ALA A 29 2.12 -8.08 8.54
C ALA A 29 1.89 -7.69 7.05
N PRO A 30 0.73 -8.03 6.41
CA PRO A 30 0.46 -7.54 5.05
C PRO A 30 0.52 -6.03 4.91
N ILE A 31 -0.08 -5.27 5.82
CA ILE A 31 -0.08 -3.79 5.80
C ILE A 31 1.33 -3.25 6.01
N TYR A 32 2.12 -3.86 6.92
CA TYR A 32 3.52 -3.47 7.11
C TYR A 32 4.31 -3.61 5.80
N TRP A 33 4.25 -4.75 5.13
CA TRP A 33 4.99 -4.98 3.89
C TRP A 33 4.49 -4.10 2.74
N TYR A 34 3.19 -3.83 2.68
CA TYR A 34 2.62 -2.89 1.73
C TYR A 34 3.19 -1.48 1.94
N ILE A 35 3.13 -0.95 3.16
CA ILE A 35 3.64 0.38 3.49
C ILE A 35 5.16 0.43 3.28
N ARG A 36 5.90 -0.61 3.69
CA ARG A 36 7.36 -0.69 3.56
C ARG A 36 7.84 -0.57 2.10
N ARG A 37 7.03 -1.01 1.14
CA ARG A 37 7.31 -0.83 -0.29
C ARG A 37 7.06 0.59 -0.79
N LEU A 38 6.28 1.37 -0.09
CA LEU A 38 5.97 2.77 -0.44
C LEU A 38 6.91 3.76 0.25
N VAL A 39 7.24 3.51 1.53
CA VAL A 39 8.13 4.38 2.33
C VAL A 39 9.56 3.86 2.33
N VAL A 40 10.53 4.74 2.70
CA VAL A 40 11.96 4.43 2.58
C VAL A 40 12.49 3.68 3.79
N THR A 41 12.12 4.10 5.01
CA THR A 41 12.71 3.57 6.24
C THR A 41 11.80 2.58 6.96
N HIS A 42 12.43 1.69 7.75
CA HIS A 42 11.70 0.77 8.63
C HIS A 42 10.87 1.50 9.68
N ASP A 43 11.43 2.57 10.25
CA ASP A 43 10.77 3.36 11.30
C ASP A 43 9.51 4.04 10.75
N ASP A 44 9.59 4.64 9.55
CA ASP A 44 8.41 5.21 8.90
C ASP A 44 7.32 4.16 8.61
N ALA A 45 7.73 2.95 8.22
CA ALA A 45 6.77 1.88 7.99
C ALA A 45 6.06 1.50 9.30
N ASN A 46 6.79 1.37 10.41
CA ASN A 46 6.21 1.07 11.71
C ASN A 46 5.27 2.18 12.18
N ASP A 47 5.67 3.45 12.06
CA ASP A 47 4.84 4.59 12.44
C ASP A 47 3.55 4.63 11.62
N ALA A 48 3.64 4.43 10.29
CA ALA A 48 2.47 4.40 9.42
C ALA A 48 1.54 3.21 9.71
N VAL A 49 2.09 2.04 10.06
CA VAL A 49 1.30 0.87 10.47
C VAL A 49 0.54 1.17 11.76
N GLN A 50 1.22 1.69 12.78
CA GLN A 50 0.57 2.04 14.04
C GLN A 50 -0.57 3.04 13.82
N GLU A 51 -0.32 4.13 13.09
CA GLU A 51 -1.33 5.14 12.82
C GLU A 51 -2.49 4.58 11.97
N THR A 52 -2.19 3.67 11.03
CA THR A 52 -3.21 2.96 10.24
C THR A 52 -4.19 2.23 11.15
N PHE A 53 -3.70 1.43 12.09
CA PHE A 53 -4.57 0.66 12.98
C PHE A 53 -5.28 1.54 14.01
N ILE A 54 -4.64 2.60 14.52
CA ILE A 54 -5.30 3.59 15.40
C ILE A 54 -6.50 4.21 14.68
N ARG A 55 -6.32 4.66 13.43
CA ARG A 55 -7.41 5.22 12.62
C ARG A 55 -8.46 4.20 12.24
N ALA A 56 -8.05 2.98 11.90
CA ALA A 56 -8.96 1.89 11.63
C ALA A 56 -9.88 1.63 12.83
N PHE A 57 -9.34 1.49 14.04
CA PHE A 57 -10.14 1.24 15.23
C PHE A 57 -11.07 2.41 15.59
N ARG A 58 -10.65 3.65 15.36
CA ARG A 58 -11.51 4.83 15.58
C ARG A 58 -12.67 4.92 14.60
N SER A 59 -12.53 4.39 13.40
CA SER A 59 -13.51 4.53 12.31
C SER A 59 -14.18 3.23 11.88
N ILE A 60 -13.84 2.07 12.49
CA ILE A 60 -14.40 0.77 12.11
C ILE A 60 -15.92 0.70 12.27
N SER A 61 -16.49 1.42 13.24
CA SER A 61 -17.95 1.52 13.42
C SER A 61 -18.66 2.22 12.25
N GLN A 62 -17.90 3.05 11.51
CA GLN A 62 -18.39 3.76 10.32
C GLN A 62 -18.14 2.97 9.03
N PHE A 63 -17.49 1.80 9.13
CA PHE A 63 -17.28 0.94 7.97
C PHE A 63 -18.65 0.49 7.42
N GLY A 64 -19.02 1.08 6.28
CA GLY A 64 -20.24 0.72 5.55
C GLY A 64 -20.05 -0.50 4.69
N GLN A 65 -21.14 -1.05 4.15
CA GLN A 65 -21.11 -2.22 3.26
C GLN A 65 -20.57 -1.92 1.84
N ASN A 66 -20.09 -0.71 1.59
CA ASN A 66 -19.57 -0.29 0.28
C ASN A 66 -18.09 -0.65 0.13
N GLY A 67 -17.81 -1.92 -0.10
CA GLY A 67 -16.44 -2.38 -0.34
C GLY A 67 -16.02 -3.54 0.54
N THR A 68 -14.76 -3.97 0.40
CA THR A 68 -14.16 -5.00 1.25
C THR A 68 -13.43 -4.37 2.43
N LEU A 69 -13.41 -5.07 3.57
CA LEU A 69 -12.61 -4.66 4.74
C LEU A 69 -11.13 -4.46 4.36
N LYS A 70 -10.62 -5.35 3.50
CA LYS A 70 -9.26 -5.26 2.94
C LYS A 70 -9.06 -3.92 2.22
N ALA A 71 -9.89 -3.57 1.24
CA ALA A 71 -9.73 -2.34 0.46
C ALA A 71 -9.84 -1.08 1.34
N TRP A 72 -10.75 -1.10 2.31
CA TRP A 72 -10.91 0.00 3.26
C TRP A 72 -9.68 0.19 4.16
N LEU A 73 -9.13 -0.90 4.70
CA LEU A 73 -7.93 -0.84 5.54
C LEU A 73 -6.69 -0.40 4.75
N TYR A 74 -6.51 -0.93 3.54
CA TYR A 74 -5.42 -0.52 2.64
C TYR A 74 -5.54 0.93 2.18
N ARG A 75 -6.76 1.49 2.08
CA ARG A 75 -6.97 2.91 1.82
C ARG A 75 -6.44 3.78 2.97
N ILE A 76 -6.70 3.39 4.23
CA ILE A 76 -6.14 4.07 5.39
C ILE A 76 -4.61 4.01 5.36
N ALA A 77 -4.04 2.81 5.13
CA ALA A 77 -2.60 2.59 5.03
C ALA A 77 -1.95 3.43 3.93
N THR A 78 -2.57 3.50 2.74
CA THR A 78 -2.10 4.33 1.62
C THR A 78 -2.03 5.80 2.01
N ASN A 79 -3.07 6.30 2.66
CA ASN A 79 -3.12 7.70 3.09
C ASN A 79 -2.04 8.02 4.13
N GLU A 80 -1.77 7.09 5.07
CA GLU A 80 -0.70 7.29 6.06
C GLU A 80 0.69 7.26 5.44
N ALA A 81 0.94 6.34 4.51
CA ALA A 81 2.19 6.30 3.77
C ALA A 81 2.42 7.60 2.97
N LEU A 82 1.42 8.06 2.23
CA LEU A 82 1.51 9.33 1.48
C LEU A 82 1.69 10.54 2.40
N ARG A 83 1.05 10.56 3.56
CA ARG A 83 1.22 11.64 4.56
C ARG A 83 2.65 11.72 5.08
N LEU A 84 3.30 10.58 5.32
CA LEU A 84 4.71 10.54 5.74
C LEU A 84 5.64 11.01 4.61
N LEU A 85 5.41 10.55 3.38
CA LEU A 85 6.19 10.97 2.23
C LEU A 85 6.07 12.49 1.99
N SER A 86 4.88 13.06 2.11
CA SER A 86 4.66 14.50 1.94
C SER A 86 5.32 15.35 3.02
N LYS A 87 5.50 14.85 4.24
CA LYS A 87 6.22 15.57 5.31
C LYS A 87 7.72 15.68 5.04
N ARG A 88 8.29 14.72 4.29
CA ARG A 88 9.72 14.68 3.96
C ARG A 88 10.06 15.46 2.68
N SER A 89 9.09 15.68 1.81
CA SER A 89 9.27 16.47 0.59
C SER A 89 8.62 17.85 0.75
N PRO A 90 9.29 18.95 0.38
CA PRO A 90 8.68 20.27 0.35
C PRO A 90 7.52 20.40 -0.66
N THR A 91 7.39 19.42 -1.54
CA THR A 91 6.29 19.35 -2.52
C THR A 91 5.16 18.50 -1.93
N THR A 92 3.94 19.02 -1.92
CA THR A 92 2.76 18.29 -1.42
C THR A 92 2.53 17.04 -2.26
N ILE A 93 2.85 15.88 -1.71
CA ILE A 93 2.59 14.59 -2.36
C ILE A 93 1.15 14.19 -2.03
N SER A 94 0.28 14.20 -3.03
CA SER A 94 -1.07 13.66 -2.95
C SER A 94 -1.25 12.58 -4.00
N LEU A 95 -2.35 11.81 -3.92
CA LEU A 95 -2.71 10.87 -4.99
C LEU A 95 -2.86 11.56 -6.36
N ASP A 96 -3.05 12.88 -6.38
CA ASP A 96 -3.19 13.67 -7.59
C ASP A 96 -1.86 14.25 -8.11
N THR A 97 -0.78 14.17 -7.33
CA THR A 97 0.57 14.57 -7.76
C THR A 97 1.21 13.43 -8.58
N GLU A 98 1.72 13.77 -9.76
CA GLU A 98 2.27 12.78 -10.69
C GLU A 98 3.63 12.22 -10.26
N ASP A 99 4.28 12.77 -9.23
CA ASP A 99 5.70 12.51 -8.98
C ASP A 99 5.99 12.13 -7.51
N LEU A 100 6.20 10.83 -7.25
CA LEU A 100 6.88 10.34 -6.04
C LEU A 100 8.41 10.26 -6.23
N SER A 101 8.91 10.55 -7.43
CA SER A 101 10.33 10.44 -7.78
C SER A 101 11.23 11.41 -6.99
N ALA A 102 10.65 12.43 -6.34
CA ALA A 102 11.38 13.36 -5.48
C ALA A 102 11.88 12.74 -4.15
N VAL A 103 11.45 11.54 -3.79
CA VAL A 103 11.94 10.80 -2.61
C VAL A 103 12.92 9.72 -3.07
N GLN A 104 13.97 10.12 -3.76
CA GLN A 104 15.13 9.26 -4.06
C GLN A 104 16.04 9.19 -2.84
N ALA A 105 15.59 8.56 -1.75
CA ALA A 105 16.53 8.03 -0.80
C ALA A 105 16.99 6.66 -1.31
N GLU A 106 18.30 6.44 -1.39
CA GLU A 106 18.85 5.09 -1.59
C GLU A 106 18.19 4.14 -0.59
N PRO A 107 17.80 2.93 -1.00
CA PRO A 107 17.25 1.97 -0.05
C PRO A 107 18.34 1.73 1.00
N GLU A 108 18.10 2.15 2.25
CA GLU A 108 18.83 1.55 3.37
C GLU A 108 18.75 0.04 3.18
N ALA A 109 19.88 -0.63 3.39
CA ALA A 109 19.99 -2.07 3.24
C ALA A 109 18.77 -2.76 3.90
N ASP A 110 17.79 -3.10 3.08
CA ASP A 110 16.62 -3.83 3.55
C ASP A 110 17.09 -5.26 3.78
N PRO A 111 17.10 -5.76 5.04
CA PRO A 111 17.60 -7.11 5.34
C PRO A 111 16.83 -8.22 4.62
N TYR A 112 15.72 -7.88 3.96
CA TYR A 112 14.90 -8.81 3.20
C TYR A 112 15.11 -8.72 1.68
N ILE A 113 15.93 -7.78 1.20
CA ILE A 113 16.38 -7.77 -0.19
C ILE A 113 17.71 -8.52 -0.24
N ASN A 114 17.74 -9.61 -0.97
CA ASN A 114 19.01 -10.26 -1.27
C ASN A 114 19.80 -9.35 -2.20
N PHE A 115 20.80 -8.65 -1.66
CA PHE A 115 21.65 -7.71 -2.41
C PHE A 115 22.56 -8.42 -3.43
N ASP A 116 22.63 -9.74 -3.40
CA ASP A 116 23.29 -10.54 -4.44
C ASP A 116 22.37 -10.74 -5.67
N ASP A 117 21.07 -10.43 -5.56
CA ASP A 117 20.12 -10.52 -6.66
C ASP A 117 19.96 -9.14 -7.34
N THR A 118 20.78 -8.92 -8.37
CA THR A 118 20.78 -7.70 -9.17
C THR A 118 19.45 -7.44 -9.87
N GLU A 119 18.71 -8.49 -10.24
CA GLU A 119 17.40 -8.37 -10.88
C GLU A 119 16.33 -7.88 -9.88
N ALA A 120 16.35 -8.40 -8.64
CA ALA A 120 15.45 -7.96 -7.58
C ALA A 120 15.67 -6.48 -7.24
N ILE A 121 16.94 -6.05 -7.16
CA ILE A 121 17.30 -4.65 -6.92
C ILE A 121 16.82 -3.75 -8.07
N ALA A 122 17.06 -4.18 -9.32
CA ALA A 122 16.63 -3.42 -10.51
C ALA A 122 15.10 -3.30 -10.55
N LEU A 123 14.36 -4.36 -10.23
CA LEU A 123 12.90 -4.34 -10.13
C LEU A 123 12.42 -3.35 -9.07
N GLN A 124 13.03 -3.34 -7.88
CA GLN A 124 12.67 -2.39 -6.81
C GLN A 124 12.92 -0.93 -7.24
N ARG A 125 14.04 -0.67 -7.90
CA ARG A 125 14.35 0.67 -8.45
C ARG A 125 13.33 1.06 -9.52
N ALA A 126 12.97 0.14 -10.42
CA ALA A 126 11.95 0.37 -11.45
C ALA A 126 10.60 0.72 -10.82
N ILE A 127 10.16 -0.02 -9.78
CA ILE A 127 8.90 0.25 -9.09
C ILE A 127 8.93 1.64 -8.42
N ARG A 128 10.03 2.01 -7.78
CA ARG A 128 10.18 3.31 -7.11
C ARG A 128 10.21 4.49 -8.08
N SER A 129 10.65 4.29 -9.32
CA SER A 129 10.64 5.33 -10.36
C SER A 129 9.25 5.62 -10.93
N LEU A 130 8.23 4.83 -10.58
CA LEU A 130 6.88 5.02 -11.07
C LEU A 130 6.19 6.23 -10.42
N PRO A 131 5.30 6.93 -11.15
CA PRO A 131 4.36 7.87 -10.56
C PRO A 131 3.52 7.21 -9.45
N ALA A 132 3.17 7.97 -8.40
CA ALA A 132 2.50 7.47 -7.20
C ALA A 132 1.32 6.52 -7.48
N LYS A 133 0.39 6.93 -8.35
CA LYS A 133 -0.80 6.13 -8.68
C LYS A 133 -0.43 4.80 -9.34
N GLN A 134 0.59 4.79 -10.19
CA GLN A 134 1.07 3.59 -10.87
C GLN A 134 1.81 2.67 -9.90
N GLN A 135 2.67 3.22 -9.03
CA GLN A 135 3.39 2.48 -8.00
C GLN A 135 2.43 1.79 -7.02
N ILE A 136 1.47 2.55 -6.46
CA ILE A 136 0.45 2.03 -5.55
C ILE A 136 -0.35 0.92 -6.23
N THR A 137 -0.85 1.18 -7.45
CA THR A 137 -1.66 0.20 -8.19
C THR A 137 -0.87 -1.07 -8.49
N PHE A 138 0.40 -0.94 -8.90
CA PHE A 138 1.27 -2.08 -9.16
C PHE A 138 1.50 -2.88 -7.88
N THR A 139 1.84 -2.24 -6.77
CA THR A 139 2.10 -2.90 -5.48
C THR A 139 0.88 -3.67 -5.00
N LEU A 140 -0.29 -3.05 -4.99
CA LEU A 140 -1.55 -3.70 -4.58
C LEU A 140 -1.92 -4.89 -5.46
N ARG A 141 -1.68 -4.80 -6.78
CA ARG A 141 -2.01 -5.88 -7.69
C ARG A 141 -1.02 -7.02 -7.65
N TYR A 142 0.29 -6.71 -7.67
CA TYR A 142 1.35 -7.67 -7.82
C TYR A 142 1.66 -8.41 -6.51
N TYR A 143 1.83 -7.68 -5.41
CA TYR A 143 2.20 -8.25 -4.12
C TYR A 143 1.00 -8.65 -3.26
N ASP A 144 -0.06 -7.84 -3.25
CA ASP A 144 -1.22 -8.03 -2.38
C ASP A 144 -2.40 -8.73 -3.08
N CYS A 145 -2.23 -9.08 -4.37
CA CYS A 145 -3.20 -9.83 -5.18
C CYS A 145 -4.60 -9.22 -5.21
N MET A 146 -4.73 -7.89 -5.04
CA MET A 146 -6.02 -7.22 -5.04
C MET A 146 -6.63 -7.19 -6.44
N SER A 147 -7.96 -7.33 -6.51
CA SER A 147 -8.71 -7.11 -7.74
C SER A 147 -8.68 -5.63 -8.15
N TYR A 148 -8.85 -5.33 -9.44
CA TYR A 148 -8.91 -3.93 -9.89
C TYR A 148 -10.06 -3.15 -9.27
N LYS A 149 -11.16 -3.82 -8.94
CA LYS A 149 -12.28 -3.24 -8.18
C LYS A 149 -11.84 -2.80 -6.78
N GLU A 150 -11.14 -3.65 -6.04
CA GLU A 150 -10.60 -3.32 -4.71
C GLU A 150 -9.55 -2.22 -4.78
N ILE A 151 -8.68 -2.26 -5.78
CA ILE A 151 -7.68 -1.20 -6.01
C ILE A 151 -8.39 0.14 -6.28
N GLY A 152 -9.44 0.15 -7.11
CA GLY A 152 -10.26 1.33 -7.34
C GLY A 152 -10.86 1.89 -6.05
N GLN A 153 -11.38 1.02 -5.18
CA GLN A 153 -11.89 1.40 -3.87
C GLN A 153 -10.79 1.96 -2.96
N THR A 154 -9.60 1.34 -2.96
CA THR A 154 -8.44 1.78 -2.17
C THR A 154 -7.94 3.15 -2.60
N THR A 155 -7.85 3.40 -3.91
CA THR A 155 -7.27 4.62 -4.50
C THR A 155 -8.30 5.69 -4.84
N ASN A 156 -9.57 5.48 -4.48
CA ASN A 156 -10.70 6.34 -4.83
C ASN A 156 -10.79 6.61 -6.34
N SER A 157 -10.63 5.57 -7.13
CA SER A 157 -10.69 5.60 -8.60
C SER A 157 -11.62 4.53 -9.16
N SER A 158 -11.84 4.53 -10.47
CA SER A 158 -12.61 3.48 -11.12
C SER A 158 -11.77 2.20 -11.30
N GLU A 159 -12.44 1.05 -11.44
CA GLU A 159 -11.78 -0.21 -11.81
C GLU A 159 -11.04 -0.09 -13.15
N ALA A 160 -11.61 0.61 -14.11
CA ALA A 160 -10.99 0.86 -15.41
C ALA A 160 -9.69 1.68 -15.25
N THR A 161 -9.70 2.73 -14.41
CA THR A 161 -8.52 3.53 -14.10
C THR A 161 -7.43 2.69 -13.45
N ALA A 162 -7.79 1.82 -12.49
CA ALA A 162 -6.84 0.91 -11.85
C ALA A 162 -6.18 -0.03 -12.87
N LYS A 163 -6.97 -0.59 -13.81
CA LYS A 163 -6.47 -1.46 -14.87
C LYS A 163 -5.48 -0.73 -15.81
N VAL A 164 -5.80 0.51 -16.19
CA VAL A 164 -4.91 1.35 -17.02
C VAL A 164 -3.61 1.65 -16.27
N ASN A 165 -3.68 2.10 -15.02
CA ASN A 165 -2.49 2.40 -14.21
C ASN A 165 -1.58 1.18 -14.04
N TYR A 166 -2.15 -0.01 -13.83
CA TYR A 166 -1.36 -1.24 -13.75
C TYR A 166 -0.66 -1.57 -15.06
N HIS A 167 -1.35 -1.42 -16.19
CA HIS A 167 -0.76 -1.66 -17.51
C HIS A 167 0.39 -0.67 -17.81
N LEU A 168 0.19 0.61 -17.53
CA LEU A 168 1.23 1.63 -17.67
C LEU A 168 2.43 1.35 -16.76
N ALA A 169 2.18 0.95 -15.51
CA ALA A 169 3.23 0.58 -14.58
C ALA A 169 4.07 -0.58 -15.11
N LYS A 170 3.44 -1.66 -15.58
CA LYS A 170 4.14 -2.81 -16.19
C LYS A 170 5.03 -2.41 -17.36
N ASN A 171 4.52 -1.58 -18.26
CA ASN A 171 5.27 -1.13 -19.42
C ASN A 171 6.50 -0.31 -19.02
N LYS A 172 6.36 0.61 -18.06
CA LYS A 172 7.48 1.42 -17.55
C LYS A 172 8.53 0.56 -16.83
N ILE A 173 8.09 -0.40 -16.01
CA ILE A 173 9.00 -1.35 -15.36
C ILE A 173 9.77 -2.16 -16.40
N ALA A 174 9.10 -2.74 -17.40
CA ALA A 174 9.75 -3.50 -18.45
C ALA A 174 10.78 -2.64 -19.22
N GLN A 175 10.42 -1.40 -19.56
CA GLN A 175 11.32 -0.47 -20.22
C GLN A 175 12.54 -0.14 -19.35
N TYR A 176 12.34 0.13 -18.05
CA TYR A 176 13.42 0.38 -17.10
C TYR A 176 14.40 -0.79 -17.03
N LEU A 177 13.88 -2.02 -16.87
CA LEU A 177 14.70 -3.23 -16.77
C LEU A 177 15.51 -3.47 -18.04
N THR A 178 14.89 -3.27 -19.23
CA THR A 178 15.61 -3.42 -20.52
C THR A 178 16.76 -2.42 -20.69
N GLN A 179 16.69 -1.25 -20.05
CA GLN A 179 17.71 -0.21 -20.15
C GLN A 179 18.81 -0.33 -19.08
N ASN A 180 18.57 -1.07 -17.98
CA ASN A 180 19.44 -1.08 -16.80
C ASN A 180 19.94 -2.48 -16.38
N ILE A 181 19.60 -3.51 -17.14
CA ILE A 181 20.14 -4.86 -17.08
C ILE A 181 20.76 -5.20 -18.41
#